data_f89cd9c9ee21eb863745cd49c595e247
#
_entry.id   f89cd9c9ee21eb863745cd49c595e247
#
_cell.length_a   1.000
_cell.length_b   1.000
_cell.length_c   1.000
_cell.angle_alpha   90.00
_cell.angle_beta   90.00
_cell.angle_gamma   90.00
#
_symmetry.space_group_name_H-M   'P 1'
#
loop_
_entity.id
_entity.type
_entity.pdbx_description
1 polymer ?
#
loop_
_entity_poly.entity_id
_entity_poly.type
_entity_poly.pdbx_seq_one_letter_code
_entity_poly.pdbx_strand_id
1 'polypeptide(L)'
;MGIDQKNIGISDKITILMDTRELLGSITGIVDGEKETVIDFTIKKGMNRGYMTNLDLAAGTEHRYASRGMGSSFTDKTRFVILGNFNNKDENAGWWNRRGLNARKMLGTNLNYDDGDKLKIDASVRWNHRDGDNLNENASENFYSETSRTFSNSYSQSYSRSNNWWGNVRLEWKPDTLTNILLRANGSIGTSDGSSTSANATFDADPYLYSEDPLAPLVPSSPLATHNINN
;
A
#
# COMPACT_ATOMS: atom_id res chain seq x y z
N MET A 1 5.71 33.19 26.48
CA MET A 1 5.36 33.67 25.14
C MET A 1 3.85 33.44 24.98
N GLY A 2 3.03 34.50 25.11
CA GLY A 2 1.58 34.39 25.05
C GLY A 2 1.14 34.23 23.61
N ILE A 3 0.48 33.11 23.32
CA ILE A 3 -0.17 32.91 22.00
C ILE A 3 -1.48 33.66 22.05
N ASP A 4 -1.62 34.68 21.19
CA ASP A 4 -2.84 35.49 21.09
C ASP A 4 -3.98 34.64 20.54
N GLN A 5 -4.99 34.34 21.37
CA GLN A 5 -6.16 33.53 21.02
C GLN A 5 -6.99 34.09 19.84
N LYS A 6 -6.79 35.34 19.46
CA LYS A 6 -7.55 35.96 18.36
C LYS A 6 -7.17 35.48 16.98
N ASN A 7 -6.02 34.83 16.82
CA ASN A 7 -5.53 34.40 15.50
C ASN A 7 -5.79 32.90 15.21
N ILE A 8 -6.39 32.14 16.14
CA ILE A 8 -6.71 30.73 15.93
C ILE A 8 -8.22 30.64 15.63
N GLY A 9 -8.60 30.87 14.38
CA GLY A 9 -10.00 30.95 13.96
C GLY A 9 -10.83 29.65 14.07
N ILE A 10 -10.25 28.54 14.49
CA ILE A 10 -10.88 27.21 14.53
C ILE A 10 -10.98 26.67 15.96
N SER A 11 -10.19 27.15 16.91
CA SER A 11 -10.14 26.63 18.28
C SER A 11 -10.60 27.65 19.31
N ASP A 12 -11.55 27.24 20.19
CA ASP A 12 -12.03 28.06 21.31
C ASP A 12 -11.27 27.83 22.61
N LYS A 13 -10.55 26.73 22.69
CA LYS A 13 -9.95 26.30 23.95
C LYS A 13 -8.57 25.75 23.72
N ILE A 14 -7.58 26.35 24.33
CA ILE A 14 -6.25 25.80 24.48
C ILE A 14 -6.19 25.22 25.89
N THR A 15 -6.01 23.91 25.99
CA THR A 15 -5.81 23.23 27.27
C THR A 15 -4.34 22.85 27.35
N ILE A 16 -3.65 23.35 28.34
CA ILE A 16 -2.29 22.92 28.67
C ILE A 16 -2.46 21.77 29.66
N LEU A 17 -2.09 20.56 29.21
CA LEU A 17 -2.06 19.39 30.08
C LEU A 17 -0.70 19.38 30.78
N MET A 18 -0.70 19.40 32.10
CA MET A 18 0.50 19.09 32.88
C MET A 18 0.73 17.57 32.83
N ASP A 19 2.00 17.17 32.77
CA ASP A 19 2.38 15.77 32.75
C ASP A 19 1.78 15.04 33.98
N THR A 20 1.20 13.89 33.75
CA THR A 20 0.67 13.00 34.80
C THR A 20 1.72 12.61 35.84
N ARG A 21 3.00 12.68 35.52
CA ARG A 21 4.14 12.46 36.42
C ARG A 21 4.24 13.53 37.50
N GLU A 22 3.92 14.78 37.17
CA GLU A 22 3.90 15.86 38.18
C GLU A 22 2.78 15.65 39.22
N LEU A 23 1.63 15.12 38.78
CA LEU A 23 0.55 14.71 39.68
C LEU A 23 0.96 13.53 40.56
N LEU A 24 1.64 12.53 40.00
CA LEU A 24 2.16 11.38 40.75
C LEU A 24 3.27 11.81 41.72
N GLY A 25 4.15 12.70 41.32
CA GLY A 25 5.19 13.28 42.17
C GLY A 25 4.63 14.07 43.35
N SER A 26 3.53 14.78 43.17
CA SER A 26 2.81 15.48 44.20
C SER A 26 2.17 14.53 45.23
N ILE A 27 1.72 13.34 44.81
CA ILE A 27 1.11 12.32 45.69
C ILE A 27 2.17 11.43 46.33
N THR A 28 3.25 11.11 45.65
CA THR A 28 4.28 10.14 46.13
C THR A 28 5.53 10.81 46.69
N GLY A 29 5.70 12.12 46.51
CA GLY A 29 6.90 12.86 46.89
C GLY A 29 8.13 12.58 46.02
N ILE A 30 7.98 11.87 44.92
CA ILE A 30 9.05 11.58 43.97
C ILE A 30 8.85 12.49 42.75
N VAL A 31 9.71 13.49 42.59
CA VAL A 31 9.72 14.39 41.43
C VAL A 31 10.70 13.82 40.40
N ASP A 32 10.19 13.23 39.31
CA ASP A 32 10.98 12.85 38.17
C ASP A 32 11.17 14.09 37.29
N GLY A 33 12.41 14.48 37.03
CA GLY A 33 12.80 15.83 36.59
C GLY A 33 12.47 16.24 35.14
N GLU A 34 11.71 15.49 34.37
CA GLU A 34 11.34 15.85 33.00
C GLU A 34 9.89 16.33 32.90
N LYS A 35 9.72 17.63 32.64
CA LYS A 35 8.42 18.25 32.39
C LYS A 35 8.16 18.36 30.89
N GLU A 36 7.23 17.58 30.36
CA GLU A 36 6.72 17.77 29.02
C GLU A 36 5.45 18.65 29.05
N THR A 37 5.48 19.77 28.35
CA THR A 37 4.30 20.61 28.17
C THR A 37 3.60 20.20 26.88
N VAL A 38 2.43 19.60 26.99
CA VAL A 38 1.60 19.23 25.83
C VAL A 38 0.51 20.27 25.64
N ILE A 39 0.40 20.79 24.41
CA ILE A 39 -0.68 21.70 24.01
C ILE A 39 -1.73 20.88 23.27
N ASP A 40 -2.92 20.78 23.83
CA ASP A 40 -4.07 20.15 23.18
C ASP A 40 -4.99 21.20 22.56
N PHE A 41 -5.32 21.02 21.29
CA PHE A 41 -6.23 21.90 20.55
C PHE A 41 -7.57 21.21 20.36
N THR A 42 -8.60 21.73 21.00
CA THR A 42 -9.96 21.22 20.84
C THR A 42 -10.76 22.11 19.89
N ILE A 43 -11.31 21.52 18.84
CA ILE A 43 -12.14 22.22 17.85
C ILE A 43 -13.55 22.40 18.43
N LYS A 44 -14.16 23.58 18.18
CA LYS A 44 -15.55 23.87 18.55
C LYS A 44 -16.52 22.84 18.01
N LYS A 45 -17.50 22.43 18.81
CA LYS A 45 -18.61 21.59 18.33
C LYS A 45 -19.33 22.25 17.15
N GLY A 46 -19.55 21.50 16.07
CA GLY A 46 -20.19 21.98 14.85
C GLY A 46 -19.24 22.62 13.83
N MET A 47 -17.99 22.91 14.19
CA MET A 47 -16.98 23.43 13.26
C MET A 47 -16.07 22.33 12.68
N ASN A 48 -16.14 21.13 13.20
CA ASN A 48 -15.40 19.96 12.70
C ASN A 48 -16.14 19.30 11.53
N ARG A 49 -16.44 20.07 10.49
CA ARG A 49 -17.11 19.61 9.29
C ARG A 49 -16.38 20.08 8.06
N GLY A 50 -16.08 19.17 7.17
CA GLY A 50 -15.41 19.51 5.95
C GLY A 50 -15.24 18.32 5.03
N TYR A 51 -14.72 18.63 3.88
CA TYR A 51 -14.27 17.64 2.91
C TYR A 51 -12.92 18.10 2.33
N MET A 52 -12.13 17.15 1.97
CA MET A 52 -10.87 17.37 1.29
C MET A 52 -10.78 16.40 0.12
N THR A 53 -10.36 16.89 -1.02
CA THR A 53 -10.20 16.07 -2.22
C THR A 53 -8.88 16.44 -2.88
N ASN A 54 -8.16 15.43 -3.30
CA ASN A 54 -6.97 15.55 -4.13
C ASN A 54 -7.10 14.55 -5.28
N LEU A 55 -6.80 15.00 -6.50
CA LEU A 55 -6.83 14.16 -7.69
C LEU A 55 -5.66 14.53 -8.61
N ASP A 56 -4.80 13.55 -8.84
CA ASP A 56 -3.68 13.63 -9.76
C ASP A 56 -3.93 12.71 -10.95
N LEU A 57 -3.84 13.25 -12.15
CA LEU A 57 -4.00 12.51 -13.39
C LEU A 57 -2.78 12.72 -14.28
N ALA A 58 -2.24 11.65 -14.82
CA ALA A 58 -1.14 11.70 -15.78
C ALA A 58 -1.41 10.71 -16.93
N ALA A 59 -1.10 11.15 -18.14
CA ALA A 59 -1.10 10.33 -19.32
C ALA A 59 0.26 10.45 -20.01
N GLY A 60 0.73 9.35 -20.57
CA GLY A 60 2.01 9.28 -21.26
C GLY A 60 1.88 8.62 -22.64
N THR A 61 2.98 8.54 -23.35
CA THR A 61 3.11 7.75 -24.58
C THR A 61 2.95 6.26 -24.28
N GLU A 62 2.74 5.43 -25.31
CA GLU A 62 2.59 3.98 -25.20
C GLU A 62 1.46 3.52 -24.28
N HIS A 63 0.34 4.24 -24.29
CA HIS A 63 -0.84 3.95 -23.46
C HIS A 63 -0.57 3.95 -21.94
N ARG A 64 0.45 4.68 -21.48
CA ARG A 64 0.76 4.80 -20.07
C ARG A 64 -0.15 5.81 -19.40
N TYR A 65 -0.60 5.45 -18.20
CA TYR A 65 -1.43 6.32 -17.37
C TYR A 65 -1.10 6.17 -15.89
N ALA A 66 -1.35 7.23 -15.14
CA ALA A 66 -1.38 7.19 -13.69
C ALA A 66 -2.52 8.08 -13.18
N SER A 67 -3.30 7.58 -12.26
CA SER A 67 -4.36 8.30 -11.59
C SER A 67 -4.28 8.04 -10.10
N ARG A 68 -4.17 9.09 -9.31
CA ARG A 68 -4.21 9.04 -7.85
C ARG A 68 -5.32 9.93 -7.36
N GLY A 69 -6.10 9.45 -6.43
CA GLY A 69 -7.15 10.23 -5.84
C GLY A 69 -7.32 9.94 -4.36
N MET A 70 -7.64 10.99 -3.62
CA MET A 70 -8.05 10.90 -2.23
C MET A 70 -9.23 11.83 -2.03
N GLY A 71 -10.27 11.31 -1.40
CA GLY A 71 -11.39 12.08 -0.91
C GLY A 71 -11.59 11.82 0.57
N SER A 72 -11.84 12.83 1.35
CA SER A 72 -12.22 12.68 2.74
C SER A 72 -13.37 13.61 3.10
N SER A 73 -14.25 13.10 3.93
CA SER A 73 -15.33 13.85 4.54
C SER A 73 -15.28 13.62 6.04
N PHE A 74 -15.40 14.66 6.80
CA PHE A 74 -15.41 14.58 8.25
C PHE A 74 -16.49 15.46 8.84
N THR A 75 -17.07 14.96 9.90
CA THR A 75 -18.04 15.66 10.75
C THR A 75 -17.64 15.44 12.20
N ASP A 76 -18.37 16.02 13.15
CA ASP A 76 -18.11 15.83 14.57
C ASP A 76 -18.12 14.35 14.99
N LYS A 77 -18.86 13.50 14.29
CA LYS A 77 -19.06 12.08 14.62
C LYS A 77 -18.49 11.11 13.59
N THR A 78 -18.31 11.56 12.35
CA THR A 78 -17.97 10.67 11.23
C THR A 78 -16.72 11.16 10.53
N ARG A 79 -15.80 10.25 10.26
CA ARG A 79 -14.71 10.47 9.34
C ARG A 79 -14.74 9.37 8.29
N PHE A 80 -14.88 9.77 7.04
CA PHE A 80 -14.85 8.88 5.88
C PHE A 80 -13.70 9.28 4.98
N VAL A 81 -12.93 8.31 4.54
CA VAL A 81 -11.83 8.50 3.60
C VAL A 81 -11.94 7.47 2.50
N ILE A 82 -11.78 7.91 1.27
CA ILE A 82 -11.61 7.07 0.10
C ILE A 82 -10.29 7.43 -0.58
N LEU A 83 -9.54 6.44 -1.02
CA LEU A 83 -8.30 6.63 -1.75
C LEU A 83 -8.20 5.64 -2.89
N GLY A 84 -7.65 6.09 -4.00
CA GLY A 84 -7.46 5.29 -5.20
C GLY A 84 -6.10 5.57 -5.83
N ASN A 85 -5.50 4.53 -6.38
CA ASN A 85 -4.29 4.63 -7.19
C ASN A 85 -4.40 3.61 -8.33
N PHE A 86 -4.42 4.10 -9.56
CA PHE A 86 -4.55 3.30 -10.77
C PHE A 86 -3.43 3.70 -11.71
N ASN A 87 -2.52 2.80 -11.98
CA ASN A 87 -1.43 3.07 -12.90
C ASN A 87 -1.00 1.81 -13.65
N ASN A 88 -0.42 2.01 -14.82
CA ASN A 88 0.29 0.99 -15.59
C ASN A 88 1.76 1.39 -15.80
N LYS A 89 2.28 2.27 -14.97
CA LYS A 89 3.66 2.70 -14.94
C LYS A 89 4.36 1.97 -13.80
N ASP A 90 5.47 1.31 -14.09
CA ASP A 90 6.30 0.70 -13.04
C ASP A 90 7.09 1.80 -12.31
N GLU A 91 6.51 2.37 -11.27
CA GLU A 91 7.13 3.42 -10.46
C GLU A 91 8.34 2.92 -9.65
N ASN A 92 8.48 1.60 -9.50
CA ASN A 92 9.57 0.96 -8.79
C ASN A 92 10.56 0.24 -9.71
N ALA A 93 10.49 0.46 -11.01
CA ALA A 93 11.53 0.00 -11.90
C ALA A 93 12.81 0.77 -11.56
N GLY A 94 13.60 0.20 -10.66
CA GLY A 94 14.97 0.65 -10.43
C GLY A 94 15.74 0.66 -11.76
N TRP A 95 16.84 1.38 -11.82
CA TRP A 95 17.69 1.59 -13.00
C TRP A 95 18.15 0.29 -13.72
N TRP A 96 17.84 -0.87 -13.15
CA TRP A 96 18.25 -2.17 -13.63
C TRP A 96 17.05 -2.95 -14.18
N ASN A 97 16.75 -2.70 -15.47
CA ASN A 97 16.11 -3.60 -16.42
C ASN A 97 14.97 -4.49 -15.93
N ARG A 98 13.77 -3.94 -15.72
CA ARG A 98 12.55 -4.73 -15.86
C ARG A 98 11.90 -4.40 -17.21
N ARG A 99 12.09 -5.27 -18.19
CA ARG A 99 11.31 -5.26 -19.41
C ARG A 99 9.95 -5.89 -19.08
N GLY A 100 8.88 -5.11 -19.17
CA GLY A 100 7.53 -5.60 -18.95
C GLY A 100 6.56 -4.50 -18.58
N LEU A 101 5.26 -4.76 -18.76
CA LEU A 101 4.18 -3.88 -18.39
C LEU A 101 3.60 -4.34 -17.04
N ASN A 102 3.72 -3.49 -16.04
CA ASN A 102 3.13 -3.76 -14.75
C ASN A 102 2.02 -2.75 -14.48
N ALA A 103 0.80 -3.23 -14.31
CA ALA A 103 -0.32 -2.40 -13.90
C ALA A 103 -0.66 -2.65 -12.43
N ARG A 104 -0.88 -1.57 -11.71
CA ARG A 104 -1.31 -1.61 -10.30
C ARG A 104 -2.55 -0.76 -10.14
N LYS A 105 -3.56 -1.35 -9.50
CA LYS A 105 -4.79 -0.65 -9.14
C LYS A 105 -5.06 -0.89 -7.67
N MET A 106 -5.38 0.15 -6.94
CA MET A 106 -5.74 0.09 -5.53
C MET A 106 -6.92 1.00 -5.28
N LEU A 107 -7.89 0.50 -4.53
CA LEU A 107 -8.99 1.27 -3.97
C LEU A 107 -9.07 0.95 -2.48
N GLY A 108 -9.13 1.98 -1.66
CA GLY A 108 -9.27 1.83 -0.21
C GLY A 108 -10.30 2.78 0.35
N THR A 109 -11.02 2.33 1.35
CA THR A 109 -11.95 3.15 2.11
C THR A 109 -11.75 2.94 3.61
N ASN A 110 -11.94 4.00 4.36
CA ASN A 110 -11.93 3.96 5.82
C ASN A 110 -13.11 4.76 6.35
N LEU A 111 -13.83 4.19 7.30
CA LEU A 111 -14.94 4.80 8.00
C LEU A 111 -14.67 4.74 9.51
N ASN A 112 -14.65 5.90 10.14
CA ASN A 112 -14.69 6.01 11.59
C ASN A 112 -15.98 6.74 11.99
N TYR A 113 -16.73 6.15 12.87
CA TYR A 113 -17.91 6.74 13.48
C TYR A 113 -17.79 6.67 15.00
N ASP A 114 -17.99 7.79 15.66
CA ASP A 114 -18.01 7.89 17.13
C ASP A 114 -19.10 8.87 17.54
N ASP A 115 -20.14 8.40 18.18
CA ASP A 115 -21.21 9.27 18.68
C ASP A 115 -20.85 9.97 20.00
N GLY A 116 -19.70 9.60 20.55
CA GLY A 116 -19.18 10.16 21.83
C GLY A 116 -19.75 9.50 23.07
N ASP A 117 -20.72 8.59 22.95
CA ASP A 117 -21.44 8.00 24.07
C ASP A 117 -21.54 6.47 23.91
N LYS A 118 -22.32 5.98 22.97
CA LYS A 118 -22.73 4.57 22.93
C LYS A 118 -22.11 3.75 21.81
N LEU A 119 -21.77 4.36 20.70
CA LEU A 119 -21.40 3.61 19.50
C LEU A 119 -20.13 4.14 18.86
N LYS A 120 -19.14 3.24 18.69
CA LYS A 120 -17.94 3.47 17.89
C LYS A 120 -17.81 2.39 16.84
N ILE A 121 -17.58 2.82 15.60
CA ILE A 121 -17.36 1.94 14.45
C ILE A 121 -16.10 2.38 13.75
N ASP A 122 -15.16 1.47 13.60
CA ASP A 122 -14.00 1.61 12.74
C ASP A 122 -14.07 0.52 11.68
N ALA A 123 -14.17 0.90 10.42
CA ALA A 123 -14.24 -0.05 9.32
C ALA A 123 -13.30 0.37 8.20
N SER A 124 -12.62 -0.59 7.59
CA SER A 124 -11.86 -0.34 6.39
C SER A 124 -11.96 -1.49 5.40
N VAL A 125 -11.92 -1.15 4.12
CA VAL A 125 -11.85 -2.10 3.02
C VAL A 125 -10.78 -1.63 2.04
N ARG A 126 -9.96 -2.57 1.56
CA ARG A 126 -8.95 -2.34 0.56
C ARG A 126 -9.01 -3.40 -0.53
N TRP A 127 -8.98 -2.94 -1.76
CA TRP A 127 -8.80 -3.77 -2.94
C TRP A 127 -7.48 -3.43 -3.60
N ASN A 128 -6.74 -4.47 -3.97
CA ASN A 128 -5.52 -4.36 -4.74
C ASN A 128 -5.58 -5.30 -5.94
N HIS A 129 -5.25 -4.77 -7.10
CA HIS A 129 -5.11 -5.53 -8.32
C HIS A 129 -3.70 -5.29 -8.89
N ARG A 130 -3.08 -6.36 -9.34
CA ARG A 130 -1.80 -6.33 -10.07
C ARG A 130 -1.90 -7.17 -11.32
N ASP A 131 -1.45 -6.60 -12.41
CA ASP A 131 -1.08 -7.30 -13.63
C ASP A 131 0.42 -7.10 -13.85
N GLY A 132 1.14 -8.16 -14.11
CA GLY A 132 2.56 -8.12 -14.41
C GLY A 132 2.88 -9.05 -15.59
N ASP A 133 3.56 -8.51 -16.59
CA ASP A 133 4.20 -9.25 -17.66
C ASP A 133 5.70 -8.94 -17.59
N ASN A 134 6.49 -9.92 -17.21
CA ASN A 134 7.92 -9.77 -17.04
C ASN A 134 8.64 -10.66 -18.04
N LEU A 135 9.48 -10.03 -18.86
CA LEU A 135 10.39 -10.70 -19.75
C LEU A 135 11.81 -10.53 -19.23
N ASN A 136 12.52 -11.62 -19.12
CA ASN A 136 13.93 -11.66 -18.77
C ASN A 136 14.69 -12.52 -19.78
N GLU A 137 15.67 -11.90 -20.41
CA GLU A 137 16.58 -12.56 -21.32
C GLU A 137 18.01 -12.31 -20.81
N ASN A 138 18.79 -13.36 -20.73
CA ASN A 138 20.16 -13.29 -20.31
C ASN A 138 21.03 -14.15 -21.22
N ALA A 139 22.14 -13.56 -21.67
CA ALA A 139 23.19 -14.25 -22.39
C ALA A 139 24.51 -14.03 -21.64
N SER A 140 25.23 -15.09 -21.37
CA SER A 140 26.50 -15.05 -20.66
C SER A 140 27.54 -15.95 -21.30
N GLU A 141 28.77 -15.50 -21.31
CA GLU A 141 29.94 -16.27 -21.70
C GLU A 141 30.74 -16.60 -20.46
N ASN A 142 31.04 -17.90 -20.25
CA ASN A 142 31.81 -18.39 -19.13
C ASN A 142 33.15 -18.88 -19.65
N PHE A 143 34.23 -18.35 -19.10
CA PHE A 143 35.61 -18.70 -19.42
C PHE A 143 36.14 -19.67 -18.38
N TYR A 144 36.52 -20.87 -18.80
CA TYR A 144 37.15 -21.87 -17.93
C TYR A 144 38.66 -21.94 -18.11
N SER A 145 39.14 -21.63 -19.32
CA SER A 145 40.56 -21.49 -19.65
C SER A 145 40.70 -20.63 -20.90
N GLU A 146 41.94 -20.34 -21.32
CA GLU A 146 42.17 -19.57 -22.57
C GLU A 146 41.58 -20.22 -23.81
N THR A 147 41.35 -21.54 -23.78
CA THR A 147 40.81 -22.29 -24.91
C THR A 147 39.44 -22.93 -24.65
N SER A 148 38.91 -22.81 -23.45
CA SER A 148 37.64 -23.41 -23.10
C SER A 148 36.66 -22.34 -22.57
N ARG A 149 35.59 -22.16 -23.33
CA ARG A 149 34.48 -21.24 -23.01
C ARG A 149 33.15 -21.91 -23.30
N THR A 150 32.13 -21.48 -22.60
CA THR A 150 30.75 -21.88 -22.88
C THR A 150 29.85 -20.65 -22.89
N PHE A 151 28.80 -20.72 -23.70
CA PHE A 151 27.80 -19.68 -23.83
C PHE A 151 26.51 -20.18 -23.24
N SER A 152 25.95 -19.44 -22.27
CA SER A 152 24.72 -19.80 -21.60
C SER A 152 23.66 -18.73 -21.87
N ASN A 153 22.57 -19.14 -22.50
CA ASN A 153 21.44 -18.29 -22.80
C ASN A 153 20.22 -18.74 -22.01
N SER A 154 19.49 -17.79 -21.46
CA SER A 154 18.24 -18.04 -20.77
C SER A 154 17.17 -17.04 -21.21
N TYR A 155 15.97 -17.55 -21.38
CA TYR A 155 14.76 -16.80 -21.65
C TYR A 155 13.73 -17.16 -20.59
N SER A 156 13.08 -16.17 -20.01
CA SER A 156 11.98 -16.37 -19.08
C SER A 156 10.94 -15.27 -19.26
N GLN A 157 9.72 -15.66 -19.59
CA GLN A 157 8.57 -14.77 -19.58
C GLN A 157 7.58 -15.25 -18.53
N SER A 158 7.12 -14.33 -17.70
CA SER A 158 6.12 -14.63 -16.67
C SER A 158 5.01 -13.59 -16.69
N TYR A 159 3.79 -14.06 -16.79
CA TYR A 159 2.59 -13.28 -16.61
C TYR A 159 1.98 -13.61 -15.25
N SER A 160 1.58 -12.60 -14.51
CA SER A 160 0.90 -12.77 -13.23
C SER A 160 -0.23 -11.75 -13.08
N ARG A 161 -1.38 -12.21 -12.63
CA ARG A 161 -2.52 -11.37 -12.28
C ARG A 161 -2.99 -11.71 -10.88
N SER A 162 -3.17 -10.72 -10.04
CA SER A 162 -3.71 -10.94 -8.70
C SER A 162 -4.77 -9.90 -8.34
N ASN A 163 -5.80 -10.36 -7.63
CA ASN A 163 -6.83 -9.55 -7.04
C ASN A 163 -6.94 -9.90 -5.56
N ASN A 164 -6.79 -8.91 -4.70
CA ASN A 164 -6.84 -9.12 -3.27
C ASN A 164 -7.78 -8.09 -2.64
N TRP A 165 -8.72 -8.57 -1.84
CA TRP A 165 -9.58 -7.79 -0.97
C TRP A 165 -9.18 -8.04 0.47
N TRP A 166 -9.17 -7.02 1.24
CA TRP A 166 -8.95 -7.07 2.67
C TRP A 166 -9.93 -6.13 3.36
N GLY A 167 -10.47 -6.57 4.48
CA GLY A 167 -11.41 -5.78 5.26
C GLY A 167 -11.24 -6.01 6.75
N ASN A 168 -11.52 -4.97 7.52
CA ASN A 168 -11.64 -5.06 8.97
C ASN A 168 -12.79 -4.18 9.47
N VAL A 169 -13.40 -4.63 10.55
CA VAL A 169 -14.43 -3.90 11.28
C VAL A 169 -14.17 -4.05 12.77
N ARG A 170 -14.19 -2.94 13.46
CA ARG A 170 -14.25 -2.87 14.92
C ARG A 170 -15.51 -2.09 15.29
N LEU A 171 -16.35 -2.72 16.09
CA LEU A 171 -17.56 -2.11 16.64
C LEU A 171 -17.48 -2.18 18.17
N GLU A 172 -17.64 -1.05 18.81
CA GLU A 172 -17.79 -0.94 20.26
C GLU A 172 -19.16 -0.33 20.54
N TRP A 173 -19.99 -1.08 21.25
CA TRP A 173 -21.36 -0.67 21.56
C TRP A 173 -21.63 -0.78 23.05
N LYS A 174 -22.03 0.34 23.63
CA LYS A 174 -22.38 0.49 25.04
C LYS A 174 -23.88 0.85 25.15
N PRO A 175 -24.79 -0.14 25.11
CA PRO A 175 -26.22 0.13 25.19
C PRO A 175 -26.62 0.80 26.50
N ASP A 176 -25.91 0.47 27.57
CA ASP A 176 -26.11 1.01 28.92
C ASP A 176 -24.76 1.17 29.62
N THR A 177 -24.78 1.67 30.87
CA THR A 177 -23.58 1.96 31.69
C THR A 177 -22.85 0.71 32.18
N LEU A 178 -23.47 -0.46 32.11
CA LEU A 178 -22.94 -1.72 32.61
C LEU A 178 -22.47 -2.66 31.50
N THR A 179 -22.96 -2.43 30.26
CA THR A 179 -22.73 -3.34 29.15
C THR A 179 -21.79 -2.70 28.12
N ASN A 180 -20.74 -3.42 27.79
CA ASN A 180 -19.83 -3.05 26.71
C ASN A 180 -19.64 -4.25 25.76
N ILE A 181 -20.08 -4.10 24.54
CA ILE A 181 -19.95 -5.12 23.49
C ILE A 181 -18.88 -4.67 22.50
N LEU A 182 -17.83 -5.47 22.38
CA LEU A 182 -16.74 -5.24 21.44
C LEU A 182 -16.71 -6.37 20.41
N LEU A 183 -16.96 -6.02 19.15
CA LEU A 183 -16.81 -6.92 18.01
C LEU A 183 -15.59 -6.48 17.19
N ARG A 184 -14.74 -7.43 16.84
CA ARG A 184 -13.64 -7.25 15.89
C ARG A 184 -13.71 -8.36 14.87
N ALA A 185 -13.80 -7.99 13.61
CA ALA A 185 -13.75 -8.91 12.50
C ALA A 185 -12.74 -8.40 11.47
N ASN A 186 -11.99 -9.32 10.92
CA ASN A 186 -11.10 -9.05 9.80
C ASN A 186 -11.11 -10.24 8.86
N GLY A 187 -10.91 -9.98 7.58
CA GLY A 187 -10.87 -11.02 6.58
C GLY A 187 -10.16 -10.55 5.32
N SER A 188 -9.68 -11.51 4.57
CA SER A 188 -9.11 -11.27 3.25
C SER A 188 -9.52 -12.38 2.30
N ILE A 189 -9.71 -12.01 1.05
CA ILE A 189 -9.92 -12.95 -0.05
C ILE A 189 -9.08 -12.51 -1.23
N GLY A 190 -8.42 -13.46 -1.88
CA GLY A 190 -7.56 -13.16 -2.99
C GLY A 190 -7.58 -14.27 -4.05
N THR A 191 -7.41 -13.84 -5.30
CA THR A 191 -7.17 -14.73 -6.43
C THR A 191 -5.85 -14.38 -7.08
N SER A 192 -5.12 -15.38 -7.54
CA SER A 192 -3.87 -15.20 -8.27
C SER A 192 -3.81 -16.17 -9.43
N ASP A 193 -3.68 -15.63 -10.62
CA ASP A 193 -3.47 -16.36 -11.86
C ASP A 193 -2.06 -16.09 -12.37
N GLY A 194 -1.41 -17.09 -12.93
CA GLY A 194 -0.09 -16.92 -13.49
C GLY A 194 0.18 -17.89 -14.64
N SER A 195 1.07 -17.47 -15.51
CA SER A 195 1.64 -18.35 -16.51
C SER A 195 3.13 -18.02 -16.66
N SER A 196 3.94 -19.01 -16.93
CA SER A 196 5.37 -18.83 -17.16
C SER A 196 5.86 -19.71 -18.28
N THR A 197 6.79 -19.14 -19.05
CA THR A 197 7.53 -19.85 -20.09
C THR A 197 9.00 -19.60 -19.84
N SER A 198 9.80 -20.64 -19.86
CA SER A 198 11.23 -20.52 -19.72
C SER A 198 11.97 -21.49 -20.63
N ALA A 199 13.08 -21.07 -21.15
CA ALA A 199 14.02 -21.88 -21.89
C ALA A 199 15.44 -21.51 -21.49
N ASN A 200 16.33 -22.47 -21.40
CA ASN A 200 17.75 -22.27 -21.19
C ASN A 200 18.57 -23.26 -22.01
N ALA A 201 19.70 -22.83 -22.46
CA ALA A 201 20.64 -23.68 -23.17
C ALA A 201 22.08 -23.23 -22.94
N THR A 202 22.99 -24.18 -22.99
CA THR A 202 24.43 -23.94 -22.95
C THR A 202 25.04 -24.48 -24.25
N PHE A 203 25.89 -23.69 -24.86
CA PHE A 203 26.50 -23.94 -26.14
C PHE A 203 28.03 -23.92 -26.00
N ASP A 204 28.73 -24.79 -26.75
CA ASP A 204 30.19 -24.83 -26.77
C ASP A 204 30.81 -23.77 -27.68
N ALA A 205 29.99 -23.14 -28.53
CA ALA A 205 30.39 -22.05 -29.43
C ALA A 205 29.32 -20.92 -29.35
N ASP A 206 29.68 -19.72 -29.76
CA ASP A 206 28.79 -18.59 -29.77
C ASP A 206 27.54 -18.90 -30.63
N PRO A 207 26.36 -19.03 -30.04
CA PRO A 207 25.15 -19.41 -30.76
C PRO A 207 24.64 -18.31 -31.70
N TYR A 208 24.99 -17.05 -31.46
CA TYR A 208 24.59 -15.92 -32.30
C TYR A 208 25.32 -15.87 -33.65
N LEU A 209 26.35 -16.66 -33.83
CA LEU A 209 26.98 -16.85 -35.13
C LEU A 209 26.10 -17.65 -36.10
N TYR A 210 25.13 -18.42 -35.56
CA TYR A 210 24.31 -19.36 -36.34
C TYR A 210 22.82 -19.00 -36.31
N SER A 211 22.36 -18.25 -35.33
CA SER A 211 20.94 -17.89 -35.14
C SER A 211 20.79 -16.54 -34.44
N GLU A 212 19.89 -15.72 -34.94
CA GLU A 212 19.50 -14.46 -34.21
C GLU A 212 18.78 -14.75 -32.92
N ASP A 213 18.05 -15.88 -32.85
CA ASP A 213 17.36 -16.34 -31.60
C ASP A 213 17.68 -17.82 -31.37
N PRO A 214 18.76 -18.10 -30.61
CA PRO A 214 19.20 -19.47 -30.34
C PRO A 214 18.24 -20.28 -29.47
N LEU A 215 17.35 -19.62 -28.72
CA LEU A 215 16.40 -20.29 -27.84
C LEU A 215 15.01 -20.50 -28.45
N ALA A 216 14.70 -19.91 -29.61
CA ALA A 216 13.38 -20.02 -30.24
C ALA A 216 12.86 -21.46 -30.36
N PRO A 217 13.70 -22.47 -30.73
CA PRO A 217 13.24 -23.85 -30.80
C PRO A 217 12.92 -24.48 -29.48
N LEU A 218 13.41 -23.91 -28.36
CA LEU A 218 13.29 -24.46 -27.01
C LEU A 218 12.17 -23.80 -26.21
N VAL A 219 11.65 -22.65 -26.68
CA VAL A 219 10.55 -21.96 -26.00
C VAL A 219 9.26 -22.77 -26.14
N PRO A 220 8.62 -23.21 -25.03
CA PRO A 220 7.39 -23.96 -25.08
C PRO A 220 6.26 -23.18 -25.76
N SER A 221 5.50 -23.84 -26.61
CA SER A 221 4.32 -23.27 -27.27
C SER A 221 3.16 -23.00 -26.30
N SER A 222 3.16 -23.67 -25.17
CA SER A 222 2.15 -23.49 -24.10
C SER A 222 2.84 -23.14 -22.79
N PRO A 223 2.60 -21.93 -22.25
CA PRO A 223 3.15 -21.55 -20.94
C PRO A 223 2.53 -22.36 -19.80
N LEU A 224 3.30 -22.60 -18.76
CA LEU A 224 2.81 -23.19 -17.52
C LEU A 224 1.88 -22.22 -16.80
N ALA A 225 0.63 -22.63 -16.59
CA ALA A 225 -0.37 -21.81 -15.93
C ALA A 225 -0.56 -22.23 -14.46
N THR A 226 -0.72 -21.25 -13.59
CA THR A 226 -1.04 -21.44 -12.17
C THR A 226 -2.23 -20.58 -11.79
N HIS A 227 -3.14 -21.16 -11.00
CA HIS A 227 -4.29 -20.46 -10.43
C HIS A 227 -4.36 -20.73 -8.93
N ASN A 228 -4.37 -19.66 -8.12
CA ASN A 228 -4.43 -19.77 -6.67
C ASN A 228 -5.54 -18.87 -6.11
N ILE A 229 -6.29 -19.42 -5.17
CA ILE A 229 -7.29 -18.71 -4.39
C ILE A 229 -6.86 -18.75 -2.92
N ASN A 230 -6.75 -17.58 -2.29
CA ASN A 230 -6.41 -17.43 -0.89
C ASN A 230 -7.58 -16.78 -0.14
N ASN A 231 -8.03 -17.38 0.93
CA ASN A 231 -9.12 -16.92 1.80
C ASN A 231 -8.58 -16.49 3.16
#